data_00952d3ee4305ca7e8a02e6c57070011
#
_entry.id   00952d3ee4305ca7e8a02e6c57070011
#
_cell.length_a   1.000
_cell.length_b   1.000
_cell.length_c   1.000
_cell.angle_alpha   90.00
_cell.angle_beta   90.00
_cell.angle_gamma   90.00
#
_symmetry.space_group_name_H-M   'P 1'
#
loop_
_entity.id
_entity.type
_entity.pdbx_description
1 polymer ?
#
loop_
_entity_poly.entity_id
_entity_poly.type
_entity_poly.pdbx_seq_one_letter_code
_entity_poly.pdbx_strand_id
1 'polypeptide(L)'
;IPFNLFNTISEYIELNSSVKVAIVGGYIRDLLITKIHKKTIFNPLDIDIVTEGSSVDLAKFIKKNISNVELCLIKEFEIYDTVELNINDLKIDIASARKENYEAPGLNPIVKHANIEEDLKRRDFSINAIAFEFSKQKIYDLFDGIKHIQEKELHLLHENSIQDDPSRLIRCARYASRLGFKISNKSLQQSQRIVQRWPWHIINDDTKSRFPPGLSIRIRMELSEIYKYDNLAKIISLLNHWEIISILDKNIKVNNKFLRGLKWIKKLKGNY
;
A
#
# COMPACT_ATOMS: atom_id res chain seq x y z
N ILE A 1 -11.09 14.47 -9.64
CA ILE A 1 -10.38 15.20 -8.59
C ILE A 1 -10.97 16.59 -8.58
N PRO A 2 -11.29 17.17 -7.40
CA PRO A 2 -11.66 18.57 -7.33
C PRO A 2 -10.56 19.40 -8.00
N PHE A 3 -10.93 20.17 -9.02
CA PHE A 3 -9.98 20.91 -9.86
C PHE A 3 -9.03 21.80 -9.03
N ASN A 4 -9.50 22.21 -7.85
CA ASN A 4 -8.79 23.12 -6.97
C ASN A 4 -7.79 22.46 -6.01
N LEU A 5 -7.82 21.13 -5.81
CA LEU A 5 -6.92 20.47 -4.85
C LEU A 5 -5.45 20.69 -5.20
N PHE A 6 -5.08 20.49 -6.46
CA PHE A 6 -3.69 20.65 -6.90
C PHE A 6 -3.25 22.10 -6.87
N ASN A 7 -4.12 23.03 -7.20
CA ASN A 7 -3.85 24.46 -7.08
C ASN A 7 -3.63 24.85 -5.61
N THR A 8 -4.50 24.37 -4.70
CA THR A 8 -4.35 24.62 -3.26
C THR A 8 -3.05 24.06 -2.70
N ILE A 9 -2.61 22.86 -3.16
CA ILE A 9 -1.31 22.31 -2.79
C ILE A 9 -0.17 23.19 -3.32
N SER A 10 -0.26 23.67 -4.56
CA SER A 10 0.74 24.55 -5.15
C SER A 10 0.85 25.88 -4.38
N GLU A 11 -0.27 26.48 -4.00
CA GLU A 11 -0.31 27.67 -3.15
C GLU A 11 0.35 27.43 -1.78
N TYR A 12 0.10 26.28 -1.17
CA TYR A 12 0.77 25.91 0.09
C TYR A 12 2.29 25.86 -0.06
N ILE A 13 2.78 25.26 -1.15
CA ILE A 13 4.22 25.14 -1.43
C ILE A 13 4.84 26.51 -1.70
N GLU A 14 4.16 27.40 -2.41
CA GLU A 14 4.63 28.78 -2.66
C GLU A 14 4.80 29.55 -1.35
N LEU A 15 3.87 29.40 -0.40
CA LEU A 15 3.94 30.01 0.92
C LEU A 15 4.97 29.34 1.85
N ASN A 16 5.35 28.09 1.57
CA ASN A 16 6.27 27.28 2.37
C ASN A 16 7.37 26.69 1.47
N SER A 17 8.20 27.53 0.88
CA SER A 17 9.15 27.19 -0.19
C SER A 17 10.19 26.09 0.16
N SER A 18 10.41 25.82 1.45
CA SER A 18 11.27 24.72 1.93
C SER A 18 10.58 23.37 1.97
N VAL A 19 9.24 23.33 1.88
CA VAL A 19 8.44 22.10 2.02
C VAL A 19 8.23 21.48 0.64
N LYS A 20 8.56 20.19 0.51
CA LYS A 20 8.20 19.42 -0.68
C LYS A 20 6.94 18.61 -0.42
N VAL A 21 6.09 18.52 -1.43
CA VAL A 21 4.87 17.74 -1.41
C VAL A 21 4.82 16.88 -2.68
N ALA A 22 4.44 15.61 -2.54
CA ALA A 22 4.30 14.70 -3.67
C ALA A 22 3.05 13.83 -3.56
N ILE A 23 2.44 13.52 -4.70
CA ILE A 23 1.49 12.41 -4.81
C ILE A 23 2.27 11.13 -5.01
N VAL A 24 1.85 10.06 -4.35
CA VAL A 24 2.56 8.77 -4.35
C VAL A 24 1.60 7.59 -4.48
N GLY A 25 2.16 6.40 -4.61
CA GLY A 25 1.41 5.16 -4.39
C GLY A 25 0.39 4.81 -5.47
N GLY A 26 -0.79 4.39 -5.01
CA GLY A 26 -1.83 3.80 -5.85
C GLY A 26 -2.33 4.71 -6.97
N TYR A 27 -2.49 5.99 -6.67
CA TYR A 27 -2.95 6.98 -7.65
C TYR A 27 -2.01 7.09 -8.86
N ILE A 28 -0.71 7.31 -8.60
CA ILE A 28 0.30 7.46 -9.68
C ILE A 28 0.43 6.15 -10.47
N ARG A 29 0.48 5.01 -9.77
CA ARG A 29 0.51 3.69 -10.42
C ARG A 29 -0.65 3.51 -11.39
N ASP A 30 -1.88 3.74 -10.95
CA ASP A 30 -3.08 3.45 -11.73
C ASP A 30 -3.22 4.43 -12.93
N LEU A 31 -2.78 5.69 -12.75
CA LEU A 31 -2.66 6.66 -13.83
C LEU A 31 -1.66 6.18 -14.90
N LEU A 32 -0.47 5.73 -14.48
CA LEU A 32 0.55 5.20 -15.38
C LEU A 32 0.08 3.93 -16.10
N ILE A 33 -0.56 2.99 -15.39
CA ILE A 33 -1.14 1.78 -16.00
C ILE A 33 -2.17 2.16 -17.07
N THR A 34 -3.05 3.10 -16.76
CA THR A 34 -4.07 3.58 -17.73
C THR A 34 -3.41 4.17 -18.97
N LYS A 35 -2.38 5.00 -18.79
CA LYS A 35 -1.65 5.64 -19.90
C LYS A 35 -0.86 4.63 -20.74
N ILE A 36 -0.13 3.73 -20.08
CA ILE A 36 0.79 2.78 -20.75
C ILE A 36 0.02 1.67 -21.45
N HIS A 37 -0.97 1.08 -20.79
CA HIS A 37 -1.69 -0.08 -21.30
C HIS A 37 -3.04 0.26 -21.96
N LYS A 38 -3.40 1.54 -22.04
CA LYS A 38 -4.68 2.03 -22.61
C LYS A 38 -5.90 1.32 -22.00
N LYS A 39 -5.79 0.95 -20.71
CA LYS A 39 -6.81 0.21 -19.97
C LYS A 39 -7.36 1.09 -18.87
N THR A 40 -8.65 1.39 -18.89
CA THR A 40 -9.32 2.16 -17.84
C THR A 40 -9.34 1.36 -16.55
N ILE A 41 -8.34 1.59 -15.67
CA ILE A 41 -8.30 1.04 -14.31
C ILE A 41 -8.56 2.17 -13.31
N PHE A 42 -8.46 3.41 -13.80
CA PHE A 42 -8.41 4.59 -12.99
C PHE A 42 -9.78 4.97 -12.43
N ASN A 43 -9.95 4.79 -11.14
CA ASN A 43 -11.02 5.38 -10.37
C ASN A 43 -10.38 6.10 -9.18
N PRO A 44 -10.18 7.42 -9.25
CA PRO A 44 -9.43 8.18 -8.26
C PRO A 44 -10.29 8.47 -7.01
N LEU A 45 -10.63 7.42 -6.25
CA LEU A 45 -11.32 7.58 -4.97
C LEU A 45 -10.36 7.83 -3.82
N ASP A 46 -9.09 7.41 -3.96
CA ASP A 46 -8.07 7.54 -2.93
C ASP A 46 -6.82 8.22 -3.51
N ILE A 47 -6.32 9.25 -2.83
CA ILE A 47 -5.07 9.93 -3.16
C ILE A 47 -4.14 9.90 -1.94
N ASP A 48 -2.94 9.34 -2.12
CA ASP A 48 -1.88 9.37 -1.12
C ASP A 48 -0.95 10.57 -1.39
N ILE A 49 -0.79 11.42 -0.40
CA ILE A 49 0.10 12.58 -0.44
C ILE A 49 1.18 12.40 0.64
N VAL A 50 2.42 12.71 0.27
CA VAL A 50 3.56 12.76 1.19
C VAL A 50 4.12 14.17 1.19
N THR A 51 4.41 14.69 2.39
CA THR A 51 5.06 16.01 2.60
C THR A 51 6.35 15.88 3.40
N GLU A 52 7.38 16.65 3.07
CA GLU A 52 8.60 16.80 3.91
C GLU A 52 8.36 17.78 5.07
N GLY A 53 7.15 18.32 5.21
CA GLY A 53 6.68 19.15 6.30
C GLY A 53 5.65 18.45 7.17
N SER A 54 4.86 19.22 7.91
CA SER A 54 3.76 18.73 8.74
C SER A 54 2.56 18.29 7.88
N SER A 55 2.12 17.05 8.02
CA SER A 55 0.90 16.55 7.37
C SER A 55 -0.34 17.28 7.86
N VAL A 56 -0.36 17.63 9.15
CA VAL A 56 -1.46 18.35 9.80
C VAL A 56 -1.61 19.76 9.25
N ASP A 57 -0.49 20.48 9.08
CA ASP A 57 -0.53 21.87 8.57
C ASP A 57 -1.00 21.90 7.12
N LEU A 58 -0.49 20.97 6.28
CA LEU A 58 -0.95 20.85 4.90
C LEU A 58 -2.44 20.51 4.84
N ALA A 59 -2.91 19.56 5.67
CA ALA A 59 -4.31 19.18 5.72
C ALA A 59 -5.22 20.34 6.14
N LYS A 60 -4.83 21.09 7.18
CA LYS A 60 -5.55 22.28 7.65
C LYS A 60 -5.59 23.38 6.58
N PHE A 61 -4.48 23.58 5.87
CA PHE A 61 -4.42 24.54 4.75
C PHE A 61 -5.36 24.14 3.62
N ILE A 62 -5.33 22.86 3.20
CA ILE A 62 -6.25 22.36 2.17
C ILE A 62 -7.70 22.56 2.62
N LYS A 63 -8.06 22.14 3.83
CA LYS A 63 -9.43 22.31 4.36
C LYS A 63 -9.91 23.76 4.33
N LYS A 64 -9.02 24.70 4.68
CA LYS A 64 -9.36 26.14 4.77
C LYS A 64 -9.54 26.77 3.38
N ASN A 65 -8.75 26.36 2.39
CA ASN A 65 -8.63 27.07 1.11
C ASN A 65 -9.31 26.33 -0.05
N ILE A 66 -9.73 25.07 0.13
CA ILE A 66 -10.46 24.35 -0.91
C ILE A 66 -11.88 24.93 -1.04
N SER A 67 -12.27 25.27 -2.26
CA SER A 67 -13.57 25.86 -2.57
C SER A 67 -14.52 24.83 -3.20
N ASN A 68 -15.82 25.10 -3.16
CA ASN A 68 -16.88 24.29 -3.77
C ASN A 68 -16.93 22.85 -3.23
N VAL A 69 -16.77 22.71 -1.92
CA VAL A 69 -16.80 21.41 -1.21
C VAL A 69 -17.91 21.42 -0.17
N GLU A 70 -18.82 20.46 -0.25
CA GLU A 70 -19.94 20.34 0.69
C GLU A 70 -19.50 19.82 2.06
N LEU A 71 -18.54 18.89 2.07
CA LEU A 71 -18.05 18.24 3.28
C LEU A 71 -16.55 18.02 3.23
N CYS A 72 -15.84 18.47 4.28
CA CYS A 72 -14.44 18.16 4.50
C CYS A 72 -14.23 17.71 5.95
N LEU A 73 -14.02 16.41 6.13
CA LEU A 73 -13.71 15.79 7.43
C LEU A 73 -12.21 15.56 7.55
N ILE A 74 -11.67 15.81 8.74
CA ILE A 74 -10.27 15.54 9.11
C ILE A 74 -10.24 14.48 10.21
N LYS A 75 -9.38 13.47 10.03
CA LYS A 75 -8.97 12.54 11.08
C LYS A 75 -7.46 12.54 11.19
N GLU A 76 -6.94 12.86 12.35
CA GLU A 76 -5.52 12.93 12.64
C GLU A 76 -5.07 11.63 13.34
N PHE A 77 -3.94 11.07 12.91
CA PHE A 77 -3.31 9.89 13.49
C PHE A 77 -1.90 10.26 13.96
N GLU A 78 -1.80 10.79 15.17
CA GLU A 78 -0.57 11.37 15.73
C GLU A 78 0.64 10.43 15.72
N ILE A 79 0.43 9.14 16.02
CA ILE A 79 1.52 8.15 16.12
C ILE A 79 2.34 8.05 14.83
N TYR A 80 1.69 8.25 13.67
CA TYR A 80 2.33 8.10 12.35
C TYR A 80 2.41 9.41 11.57
N ASP A 81 2.05 10.53 12.20
CA ASP A 81 1.95 11.83 11.56
C ASP A 81 1.25 11.74 10.21
N THR A 82 0.00 11.24 10.26
CA THR A 82 -0.85 11.02 9.09
C THR A 82 -2.21 11.63 9.32
N VAL A 83 -2.77 12.24 8.28
CA VAL A 83 -4.10 12.86 8.30
C VAL A 83 -4.92 12.30 7.16
N GLU A 84 -6.14 11.86 7.47
CA GLU A 84 -7.15 11.50 6.47
C GLU A 84 -8.08 12.68 6.25
N LEU A 85 -8.16 13.18 5.02
CA LEU A 85 -9.16 14.13 4.57
C LEU A 85 -10.20 13.41 3.71
N ASN A 86 -11.47 13.65 4.00
CA ASN A 86 -12.56 13.21 3.15
C ASN A 86 -13.24 14.44 2.55
N ILE A 87 -13.10 14.62 1.26
CA ILE A 87 -13.66 15.74 0.49
C ILE A 87 -14.71 15.18 -0.46
N ASN A 88 -15.98 15.32 -0.10
CA ASN A 88 -17.09 14.62 -0.76
C ASN A 88 -16.82 13.09 -0.76
N ASP A 89 -16.71 12.48 -1.95
CA ASP A 89 -16.42 11.05 -2.10
C ASP A 89 -14.92 10.74 -2.27
N LEU A 90 -14.05 11.77 -2.24
CA LEU A 90 -12.61 11.63 -2.39
C LEU A 90 -11.93 11.50 -1.05
N LYS A 91 -11.23 10.40 -0.84
CA LYS A 91 -10.35 10.20 0.30
C LYS A 91 -8.93 10.64 -0.04
N ILE A 92 -8.33 11.44 0.84
CA ILE A 92 -6.96 11.92 0.71
C ILE A 92 -6.22 11.55 1.99
N ASP A 93 -5.23 10.69 1.88
CA ASP A 93 -4.33 10.35 2.98
C ASP A 93 -3.05 11.20 2.85
N ILE A 94 -2.80 12.06 3.83
CA ILE A 94 -1.63 12.93 3.88
C ILE A 94 -0.71 12.43 4.99
N ALA A 95 0.53 12.08 4.66
CA ALA A 95 1.52 11.63 5.62
C ALA A 95 2.77 12.50 5.55
N SER A 96 3.41 12.75 6.69
CA SER A 96 4.77 13.27 6.69
C SER A 96 5.74 12.19 6.23
N ALA A 97 6.69 12.60 5.36
CA ALA A 97 7.71 11.70 4.82
C ALA A 97 8.52 11.08 5.95
N ARG A 98 8.70 9.76 5.91
CA ARG A 98 9.32 9.03 7.00
C ARG A 98 10.16 7.86 6.53
N LYS A 99 11.15 7.51 7.32
CA LYS A 99 11.83 6.23 7.28
C LYS A 99 11.32 5.31 8.38
N GLU A 100 11.35 4.03 8.11
CA GLU A 100 10.92 2.98 9.02
C GLU A 100 12.11 2.08 9.38
N ASN A 101 12.25 1.76 10.67
CA ASN A 101 13.22 0.80 11.15
C ASN A 101 12.49 -0.30 11.94
N TYR A 102 12.76 -1.55 11.58
CA TYR A 102 12.15 -2.72 12.21
C TYR A 102 13.18 -3.39 13.12
N GLU A 103 12.90 -3.40 14.44
CA GLU A 103 13.79 -4.03 15.44
C GLU A 103 13.75 -5.56 15.34
N ALA A 104 12.64 -6.11 14.93
CA ALA A 104 12.47 -7.55 14.66
C ALA A 104 11.43 -7.80 13.57
N PRO A 105 11.47 -8.97 12.94
CA PRO A 105 10.53 -9.33 11.87
C PRO A 105 9.06 -9.17 12.26
N GLY A 106 8.29 -8.45 11.44
CA GLY A 106 6.86 -8.26 11.61
C GLY A 106 6.44 -7.35 12.76
N LEU A 107 7.37 -6.76 13.52
CA LEU A 107 7.04 -5.74 14.52
C LEU A 107 6.50 -4.46 13.85
N ASN A 108 5.91 -3.60 14.68
CA ASN A 108 5.62 -2.24 14.22
C ASN A 108 6.93 -1.47 14.06
N PRO A 109 7.10 -0.71 12.98
CA PRO A 109 8.32 0.05 12.77
C PRO A 109 8.44 1.22 13.77
N ILE A 110 9.67 1.53 14.12
CA ILE A 110 10.04 2.83 14.69
C ILE A 110 10.13 3.81 13.51
N VAL A 111 9.33 4.86 13.55
CA VAL A 111 9.26 5.87 12.49
C VAL A 111 10.08 7.10 12.86
N LYS A 112 10.72 7.70 11.86
CA LYS A 112 11.44 8.98 11.97
C LYS A 112 11.16 9.80 10.72
N HIS A 113 11.01 11.12 10.88
CA HIS A 113 10.88 12.03 9.73
C HIS A 113 12.04 11.85 8.76
N ALA A 114 11.75 11.95 7.48
CA ALA A 114 12.71 11.79 6.40
C ALA A 114 12.29 12.61 5.18
N ASN A 115 13.04 12.51 4.09
CA ASN A 115 12.66 13.08 2.81
C ASN A 115 11.80 12.10 1.98
N ILE A 116 11.25 12.59 0.86
CA ILE A 116 10.40 11.78 -0.03
C ILE A 116 11.14 10.54 -0.55
N GLU A 117 12.43 10.65 -0.88
CA GLU A 117 13.21 9.53 -1.40
C GLU A 117 13.33 8.39 -0.38
N GLU A 118 13.53 8.72 0.91
CA GLU A 118 13.55 7.71 1.99
C GLU A 118 12.16 7.11 2.22
N ASP A 119 11.09 7.92 2.09
CA ASP A 119 9.72 7.40 2.18
C ASP A 119 9.40 6.39 1.07
N LEU A 120 9.90 6.62 -0.15
CA LEU A 120 9.73 5.68 -1.25
C LEU A 120 10.44 4.34 -1.01
N LYS A 121 11.62 4.34 -0.35
CA LYS A 121 12.40 3.12 -0.06
C LYS A 121 11.69 2.13 0.87
N ARG A 122 10.87 2.61 1.82
CA ARG A 122 10.16 1.76 2.78
C ARG A 122 8.90 1.07 2.23
N ARG A 123 8.45 1.43 1.02
CA ARG A 123 7.22 0.91 0.43
C ARG A 123 7.33 -0.57 0.07
N ASP A 124 6.21 -1.15 -0.35
CA ASP A 124 6.10 -2.59 -0.62
C ASP A 124 6.67 -3.01 -1.99
N PHE A 125 6.23 -2.33 -3.05
CA PHE A 125 6.57 -2.67 -4.45
C PHE A 125 7.03 -1.45 -5.22
N SER A 126 7.92 -1.66 -6.20
CA SER A 126 8.43 -0.61 -7.08
C SER A 126 7.31 0.18 -7.77
N ILE A 127 6.25 -0.49 -8.21
CA ILE A 127 5.09 0.15 -8.84
C ILE A 127 4.32 1.10 -7.92
N ASN A 128 4.48 0.97 -6.60
CA ASN A 128 3.89 1.83 -5.57
C ASN A 128 4.88 2.85 -5.01
N ALA A 129 6.15 2.78 -5.43
CA ALA A 129 7.24 3.66 -5.01
C ALA A 129 7.58 4.71 -6.09
N ILE A 130 6.57 5.17 -6.80
CA ILE A 130 6.65 6.25 -7.77
C ILE A 130 5.97 7.47 -7.15
N ALA A 131 6.62 8.64 -7.26
CA ALA A 131 6.09 9.90 -6.76
C ALA A 131 6.07 10.97 -7.85
N PHE A 132 5.05 11.83 -7.81
CA PHE A 132 5.02 13.09 -8.55
C PHE A 132 5.15 14.24 -7.57
N GLU A 133 6.27 14.95 -7.61
CA GLU A 133 6.58 16.10 -6.74
C GLU A 133 6.09 17.38 -7.41
N PHE A 134 5.35 18.18 -6.64
CA PHE A 134 4.65 19.37 -7.17
C PHE A 134 5.59 20.55 -7.48
N SER A 135 6.55 20.85 -6.62
CA SER A 135 7.36 22.07 -6.77
C SER A 135 8.23 22.04 -8.02
N LYS A 136 8.76 20.87 -8.37
CA LYS A 136 9.60 20.66 -9.55
C LYS A 136 8.84 20.06 -10.73
N GLN A 137 7.57 19.70 -10.53
CA GLN A 137 6.76 18.95 -11.51
C GLN A 137 7.49 17.72 -12.05
N LYS A 138 8.16 16.99 -11.14
CA LYS A 138 9.06 15.89 -11.48
C LYS A 138 8.54 14.54 -10.95
N ILE A 139 8.70 13.51 -11.77
CA ILE A 139 8.48 12.12 -11.36
C ILE A 139 9.76 11.59 -10.72
N TYR A 140 9.62 11.01 -9.52
CA TYR A 140 10.64 10.21 -8.86
C TYR A 140 10.29 8.74 -9.06
N ASP A 141 11.16 8.02 -9.74
CA ASP A 141 11.08 6.58 -9.97
C ASP A 141 12.45 5.96 -9.68
N LEU A 142 12.76 5.78 -8.41
CA LEU A 142 14.06 5.31 -7.92
C LEU A 142 14.24 3.79 -8.07
N PHE A 143 13.17 3.06 -8.38
CA PHE A 143 13.11 1.61 -8.34
C PHE A 143 12.58 0.99 -9.63
N ASP A 144 12.70 1.69 -10.75
CA ASP A 144 12.23 1.24 -12.06
C ASP A 144 10.73 0.88 -12.10
N GLY A 145 9.90 1.54 -11.26
CA GLY A 145 8.48 1.24 -11.15
C GLY A 145 7.72 1.40 -12.47
N ILE A 146 8.06 2.43 -13.27
CA ILE A 146 7.47 2.65 -14.59
C ILE A 146 7.81 1.49 -15.54
N LYS A 147 9.07 1.04 -15.56
CA LYS A 147 9.50 -0.12 -16.34
C LYS A 147 8.74 -1.38 -15.90
N HIS A 148 8.63 -1.63 -14.60
CA HIS A 148 7.92 -2.79 -14.08
C HIS A 148 6.41 -2.73 -14.35
N ILE A 149 5.82 -1.53 -14.44
CA ILE A 149 4.45 -1.37 -14.95
C ILE A 149 4.37 -1.79 -16.42
N GLN A 150 5.30 -1.37 -17.27
CA GLN A 150 5.35 -1.76 -18.69
C GLN A 150 5.44 -3.27 -18.87
N GLU A 151 6.30 -3.92 -18.08
CA GLU A 151 6.54 -5.36 -18.07
C GLU A 151 5.43 -6.16 -17.38
N LYS A 152 4.51 -5.49 -16.68
CA LYS A 152 3.44 -6.08 -15.83
C LYS A 152 4.00 -6.99 -14.74
N GLU A 153 5.05 -6.53 -14.07
CA GLU A 153 5.71 -7.26 -13.00
C GLU A 153 5.63 -6.55 -11.64
N LEU A 154 5.60 -7.36 -10.58
CA LEU A 154 5.67 -6.94 -9.19
C LEU A 154 7.06 -7.22 -8.64
N HIS A 155 7.78 -6.17 -8.28
CA HIS A 155 9.10 -6.25 -7.68
C HIS A 155 9.07 -5.71 -6.26
N LEU A 156 9.58 -6.50 -5.30
CA LEU A 156 9.86 -6.05 -3.94
C LEU A 156 11.02 -5.03 -3.97
N LEU A 157 10.96 -4.01 -3.14
CA LEU A 157 11.94 -2.92 -3.16
C LEU A 157 13.31 -3.32 -2.62
N HIS A 158 13.35 -4.17 -1.58
CA HIS A 158 14.60 -4.57 -0.92
C HIS A 158 14.51 -5.98 -0.34
N GLU A 159 15.67 -6.55 0.01
CA GLU A 159 15.76 -7.94 0.44
C GLU A 159 15.01 -8.24 1.75
N ASN A 160 14.94 -7.29 2.67
CA ASN A 160 14.24 -7.45 3.93
C ASN A 160 12.75 -7.14 3.86
N SER A 161 12.23 -6.72 2.71
CA SER A 161 10.87 -6.23 2.53
C SER A 161 9.79 -7.14 3.15
N ILE A 162 9.90 -8.46 2.93
CA ILE A 162 8.96 -9.45 3.50
C ILE A 162 9.24 -9.73 4.97
N GLN A 163 10.51 -9.68 5.39
CA GLN A 163 10.87 -9.86 6.78
C GLN A 163 10.35 -8.71 7.65
N ASP A 164 10.45 -7.49 7.15
CA ASP A 164 9.94 -6.29 7.81
C ASP A 164 8.40 -6.34 7.93
N ASP A 165 7.72 -6.70 6.85
CA ASP A 165 6.26 -6.85 6.84
C ASP A 165 5.79 -8.04 5.99
N PRO A 166 5.59 -9.21 6.60
CA PRO A 166 5.09 -10.41 5.90
C PRO A 166 3.71 -10.25 5.26
N SER A 167 2.89 -9.30 5.70
CA SER A 167 1.59 -9.03 5.06
C SER A 167 1.73 -8.56 3.60
N ARG A 168 2.92 -8.09 3.21
CA ARG A 168 3.24 -7.74 1.82
C ARG A 168 3.11 -8.93 0.86
N LEU A 169 3.23 -10.16 1.33
CA LEU A 169 2.98 -11.34 0.50
C LEU A 169 1.51 -11.47 0.10
N ILE A 170 0.62 -11.22 1.04
CA ILE A 170 -0.83 -11.22 0.80
C ILE A 170 -1.19 -10.06 -0.14
N ARG A 171 -0.59 -8.90 0.09
CA ARG A 171 -0.72 -7.72 -0.76
C ARG A 171 -0.19 -7.98 -2.18
N CYS A 172 0.92 -8.70 -2.33
CA CYS A 172 1.46 -9.11 -3.63
C CYS A 172 0.44 -9.94 -4.41
N ALA A 173 -0.15 -10.97 -3.79
CA ALA A 173 -1.15 -11.81 -4.42
C ALA A 173 -2.42 -11.02 -4.79
N ARG A 174 -2.79 -10.02 -3.96
CA ARG A 174 -3.90 -9.11 -4.23
C ARG A 174 -3.63 -8.26 -5.47
N TYR A 175 -2.46 -7.62 -5.56
CA TYR A 175 -2.07 -6.84 -6.74
C TYR A 175 -1.93 -7.71 -7.99
N ALA A 176 -1.31 -8.88 -7.90
CA ALA A 176 -1.23 -9.82 -9.02
C ALA A 176 -2.62 -10.21 -9.54
N SER A 177 -3.57 -10.46 -8.64
CA SER A 177 -4.94 -10.77 -9.01
C SER A 177 -5.67 -9.58 -9.65
N ARG A 178 -5.54 -8.38 -9.06
CA ARG A 178 -6.27 -7.16 -9.44
C ARG A 178 -5.73 -6.54 -10.73
N LEU A 179 -4.41 -6.40 -10.83
CA LEU A 179 -3.76 -5.75 -11.96
C LEU A 179 -3.47 -6.72 -13.12
N GLY A 180 -3.45 -8.03 -12.85
CA GLY A 180 -3.05 -9.05 -13.82
C GLY A 180 -1.53 -9.06 -14.03
N PHE A 181 -0.76 -8.61 -13.05
CA PHE A 181 0.70 -8.60 -13.07
C PHE A 181 1.25 -9.91 -12.50
N LYS A 182 2.49 -10.24 -12.88
CA LYS A 182 3.22 -11.39 -12.34
C LYS A 182 4.20 -10.94 -11.27
N ILE A 183 4.43 -11.75 -10.26
CA ILE A 183 5.57 -11.54 -9.36
C ILE A 183 6.87 -11.83 -10.11
N SER A 184 7.88 -11.00 -9.97
CA SER A 184 9.19 -11.25 -10.58
C SER A 184 9.86 -12.48 -9.97
N ASN A 185 10.67 -13.20 -10.78
CA ASN A 185 11.36 -14.41 -10.31
C ASN A 185 12.22 -14.12 -9.06
N LYS A 186 12.92 -12.99 -9.04
CA LYS A 186 13.74 -12.59 -7.88
C LYS A 186 12.89 -12.39 -6.64
N SER A 187 11.77 -11.68 -6.75
CA SER A 187 10.86 -11.43 -5.62
C SER A 187 10.17 -12.70 -5.15
N LEU A 188 9.84 -13.62 -6.06
CA LEU A 188 9.25 -14.91 -5.70
C LEU A 188 10.24 -15.77 -4.92
N GLN A 189 11.46 -15.96 -5.42
CA GLN A 189 12.50 -16.72 -4.72
C GLN A 189 12.83 -16.15 -3.34
N GLN A 190 12.87 -14.82 -3.23
CA GLN A 190 13.04 -14.13 -1.94
C GLN A 190 11.90 -14.46 -1.00
N SER A 191 10.66 -14.39 -1.46
CA SER A 191 9.46 -14.69 -0.69
C SER A 191 9.44 -16.13 -0.20
N GLN A 192 9.74 -17.09 -1.07
CA GLN A 192 9.81 -18.51 -0.73
C GLN A 192 10.86 -18.78 0.34
N ARG A 193 12.08 -18.26 0.18
CA ARG A 193 13.16 -18.43 1.17
C ARG A 193 12.77 -17.92 2.55
N ILE A 194 12.05 -16.80 2.62
CA ILE A 194 11.62 -16.22 3.89
C ILE A 194 10.50 -17.04 4.50
N VAL A 195 9.50 -17.47 3.72
CA VAL A 195 8.38 -18.24 4.23
C VAL A 195 8.78 -19.64 4.70
N GLN A 196 9.82 -20.27 4.14
CA GLN A 196 10.37 -21.55 4.64
C GLN A 196 10.81 -21.47 6.10
N ARG A 197 11.21 -20.29 6.57
CA ARG A 197 11.60 -20.06 7.97
C ARG A 197 10.46 -19.53 8.84
N TRP A 198 9.27 -19.41 8.27
CA TRP A 198 8.07 -18.90 8.96
C TRP A 198 7.35 -20.02 9.75
N PRO A 199 6.77 -19.77 10.90
CA PRO A 199 6.88 -18.52 11.65
C PRO A 199 8.28 -18.40 12.24
N TRP A 200 8.96 -17.30 11.97
CA TRP A 200 10.23 -17.03 12.66
C TRP A 200 9.93 -17.02 14.15
N HIS A 201 10.65 -17.76 14.94
CA HIS A 201 10.41 -17.95 16.36
C HIS A 201 10.30 -16.61 17.11
N ILE A 202 9.20 -15.94 16.92
CA ILE A 202 8.82 -14.75 17.69
C ILE A 202 8.13 -15.32 18.92
N ILE A 203 8.93 -15.80 19.85
CA ILE A 203 8.45 -16.21 21.17
C ILE A 203 8.28 -14.93 21.96
N ASN A 204 7.05 -14.42 22.00
CA ASN A 204 6.63 -13.59 23.13
C ASN A 204 6.09 -14.55 24.18
N ASP A 205 6.85 -14.73 25.26
CA ASP A 205 6.52 -15.61 26.39
C ASP A 205 5.17 -15.29 27.04
N ASP A 206 4.66 -14.05 26.88
CA ASP A 206 3.46 -13.57 27.56
C ASP A 206 2.16 -13.68 26.76
N THR A 207 2.21 -14.01 25.48
CA THR A 207 0.99 -14.19 24.70
C THR A 207 1.07 -15.49 23.91
N LYS A 208 0.05 -16.34 24.01
CA LYS A 208 -0.15 -17.51 23.15
C LYS A 208 -0.34 -17.15 21.67
N SER A 209 -0.08 -15.90 21.31
CA SER A 209 -0.18 -15.36 19.96
C SER A 209 1.08 -15.72 19.17
N ARG A 210 0.89 -16.38 18.04
CA ARG A 210 1.93 -16.85 17.12
C ARG A 210 2.64 -15.70 16.39
N PHE A 211 2.10 -14.49 16.43
CA PHE A 211 2.55 -13.32 15.68
C PHE A 211 2.54 -12.07 16.55
N PRO A 212 3.43 -11.09 16.26
CA PRO A 212 3.33 -9.78 16.87
C PRO A 212 1.93 -9.19 16.63
N PRO A 213 1.33 -8.53 17.63
CA PRO A 213 -0.03 -7.98 17.49
C PRO A 213 -0.22 -7.08 16.26
N GLY A 214 0.77 -6.24 15.95
CA GLY A 214 0.73 -5.36 14.78
C GLY A 214 0.70 -6.12 13.46
N LEU A 215 1.44 -7.23 13.33
CA LEU A 215 1.40 -8.08 12.15
C LEU A 215 0.04 -8.76 11.99
N SER A 216 -0.53 -9.28 13.08
CA SER A 216 -1.87 -9.88 13.08
C SER A 216 -2.93 -8.91 12.59
N ILE A 217 -2.84 -7.64 13.00
CA ILE A 217 -3.73 -6.57 12.53
C ILE A 217 -3.54 -6.34 11.02
N ARG A 218 -2.29 -6.19 10.54
CA ARG A 218 -2.00 -5.96 9.12
C ARG A 218 -2.50 -7.09 8.23
N ILE A 219 -2.24 -8.35 8.62
CA ILE A 219 -2.76 -9.53 7.90
C ILE A 219 -4.30 -9.51 7.85
N ARG A 220 -4.96 -9.23 8.98
CA ARG A 220 -6.43 -9.14 9.04
C ARG A 220 -6.96 -8.04 8.13
N MET A 221 -6.31 -6.88 8.10
CA MET A 221 -6.69 -5.77 7.21
C MET A 221 -6.60 -6.20 5.75
N GLU A 222 -5.49 -6.80 5.30
CA GLU A 222 -5.34 -7.27 3.93
C GLU A 222 -6.40 -8.34 3.57
N LEU A 223 -6.68 -9.28 4.46
CA LEU A 223 -7.73 -10.28 4.25
C LEU A 223 -9.13 -9.65 4.19
N SER A 224 -9.39 -8.62 4.99
CA SER A 224 -10.65 -7.87 4.93
C SER A 224 -10.84 -7.16 3.58
N GLU A 225 -9.78 -6.52 3.07
CA GLU A 225 -9.80 -5.89 1.75
C GLU A 225 -10.06 -6.89 0.63
N ILE A 226 -9.37 -8.05 0.67
CA ILE A 226 -9.60 -9.15 -0.28
C ILE A 226 -11.04 -9.62 -0.23
N TYR A 227 -11.58 -9.81 0.96
CA TYR A 227 -12.96 -10.27 1.15
C TYR A 227 -13.98 -9.28 0.61
N LYS A 228 -13.74 -7.98 0.76
CA LYS A 228 -14.65 -6.91 0.31
C LYS A 228 -14.59 -6.71 -1.21
N TYR A 229 -13.41 -6.62 -1.78
CA TYR A 229 -13.21 -6.04 -3.10
C TYR A 229 -12.61 -6.99 -4.14
N ASP A 230 -11.96 -8.09 -3.73
CA ASP A 230 -11.17 -8.92 -4.61
C ASP A 230 -11.71 -10.36 -4.82
N ASN A 231 -10.98 -11.14 -5.59
CA ASN A 231 -11.28 -12.54 -5.83
C ASN A 231 -10.46 -13.43 -4.88
N LEU A 232 -11.02 -13.71 -3.70
CA LEU A 232 -10.38 -14.50 -2.66
C LEU A 232 -9.87 -15.85 -3.19
N ALA A 233 -10.67 -16.57 -3.99
CA ALA A 233 -10.26 -17.89 -4.52
C ALA A 233 -9.03 -17.78 -5.44
N LYS A 234 -8.95 -16.73 -6.26
CA LYS A 234 -7.80 -16.48 -7.13
C LYS A 234 -6.56 -16.12 -6.32
N ILE A 235 -6.69 -15.29 -5.28
CA ILE A 235 -5.59 -14.88 -4.42
C ILE A 235 -5.03 -16.09 -3.64
N ILE A 236 -5.88 -16.90 -3.05
CA ILE A 236 -5.47 -18.14 -2.37
C ILE A 236 -4.79 -19.11 -3.35
N SER A 237 -5.31 -19.23 -4.57
CA SER A 237 -4.67 -20.03 -5.62
C SER A 237 -3.28 -19.52 -5.97
N LEU A 238 -3.07 -18.19 -6.05
CA LEU A 238 -1.76 -17.59 -6.30
C LEU A 238 -0.79 -17.86 -5.15
N LEU A 239 -1.20 -17.63 -3.90
CA LEU A 239 -0.36 -17.93 -2.72
C LEU A 239 0.06 -19.39 -2.66
N ASN A 240 -0.85 -20.31 -3.03
CA ASN A 240 -0.55 -21.75 -3.10
C ASN A 240 0.40 -22.08 -4.26
N HIS A 241 0.15 -21.53 -5.46
CA HIS A 241 1.00 -21.72 -6.63
C HIS A 241 2.42 -21.18 -6.40
N TRP A 242 2.56 -20.13 -5.66
CA TRP A 242 3.85 -19.52 -5.26
C TRP A 242 4.52 -20.25 -4.09
N GLU A 243 3.89 -21.30 -3.53
CA GLU A 243 4.39 -22.05 -2.38
C GLU A 243 4.58 -21.19 -1.11
N ILE A 244 3.79 -20.13 -0.96
CA ILE A 244 3.85 -19.22 0.19
C ILE A 244 2.55 -19.17 1.00
N ILE A 245 1.64 -20.09 0.77
CA ILE A 245 0.34 -20.14 1.46
C ILE A 245 0.47 -20.34 2.98
N SER A 246 1.59 -20.91 3.43
CA SER A 246 1.87 -21.14 4.85
C SER A 246 2.00 -19.83 5.66
N ILE A 247 2.10 -18.66 5.00
CA ILE A 247 1.99 -17.36 5.66
C ILE A 247 0.64 -17.19 6.39
N LEU A 248 -0.42 -17.78 5.88
CA LEU A 248 -1.75 -17.77 6.49
C LEU A 248 -1.87 -18.85 7.56
N ASP A 249 -1.65 -20.09 7.16
CA ASP A 249 -1.57 -21.26 8.06
C ASP A 249 -0.88 -22.42 7.33
N LYS A 250 0.07 -23.07 8.03
CA LYS A 250 0.83 -24.21 7.48
C LYS A 250 -0.03 -25.45 7.19
N ASN A 251 -1.23 -25.54 7.78
CA ASN A 251 -2.12 -26.67 7.63
C ASN A 251 -3.14 -26.48 6.49
N ILE A 252 -3.18 -25.30 5.85
CA ILE A 252 -4.10 -25.06 4.73
C ILE A 252 -3.72 -25.97 3.56
N LYS A 253 -4.67 -26.84 3.18
CA LYS A 253 -4.58 -27.65 1.97
C LYS A 253 -5.49 -27.09 0.90
N VAL A 254 -4.88 -26.44 -0.12
CA VAL A 254 -5.62 -25.84 -1.23
C VAL A 254 -5.89 -26.92 -2.28
N ASN A 255 -7.17 -27.27 -2.48
CA ASN A 255 -7.63 -28.16 -3.52
C ASN A 255 -8.86 -27.57 -4.23
N ASN A 256 -9.34 -28.25 -5.29
CA ASN A 256 -10.47 -27.77 -6.07
C ASN A 256 -11.77 -27.64 -5.25
N LYS A 257 -11.99 -28.48 -4.24
CA LYS A 257 -13.16 -28.41 -3.35
C LYS A 257 -13.08 -27.14 -2.49
N PHE A 258 -11.92 -26.90 -1.90
CA PHE A 258 -11.66 -25.69 -1.10
C PHE A 258 -11.85 -24.40 -1.92
N LEU A 259 -11.25 -24.33 -3.11
CA LEU A 259 -11.40 -23.15 -3.99
C LEU A 259 -12.84 -22.95 -4.47
N ARG A 260 -13.59 -24.03 -4.73
CA ARG A 260 -15.02 -23.94 -5.02
C ARG A 260 -15.81 -23.38 -3.84
N GLY A 261 -15.52 -23.85 -2.62
CA GLY A 261 -16.11 -23.32 -1.39
C GLY A 261 -15.92 -21.81 -1.24
N LEU A 262 -14.70 -21.29 -1.48
CA LEU A 262 -14.42 -19.85 -1.42
C LEU A 262 -15.23 -19.04 -2.47
N LYS A 263 -15.44 -19.61 -3.68
CA LYS A 263 -16.29 -18.96 -4.69
C LYS A 263 -17.76 -18.91 -4.26
N TRP A 264 -18.26 -19.94 -3.57
CA TRP A 264 -19.63 -19.97 -3.04
C TRP A 264 -19.84 -18.91 -1.94
N ILE A 265 -18.89 -18.75 -1.02
CA ILE A 265 -18.95 -17.70 0.02
C ILE A 265 -19.15 -16.32 -0.60
N LYS A 266 -18.43 -16.02 -1.69
CA LYS A 266 -18.59 -14.74 -2.39
C LYS A 266 -19.97 -14.57 -3.03
N LYS A 267 -20.57 -15.64 -3.57
CA LYS A 267 -21.93 -15.59 -4.14
C LYS A 267 -22.99 -15.36 -3.08
N LEU A 268 -22.87 -15.99 -1.91
CA LEU A 268 -23.81 -15.80 -0.80
C LEU A 268 -23.83 -14.34 -0.31
N LYS A 269 -22.68 -13.63 -0.34
CA LYS A 269 -22.60 -12.22 0.04
C LYS A 269 -23.29 -11.27 -0.94
N GLY A 270 -23.38 -11.62 -2.23
CA GLY A 270 -24.05 -10.79 -3.25
C GLY A 270 -25.57 -10.80 -3.18
N ASN A 271 -26.15 -11.56 -2.24
CA ASN A 271 -27.60 -11.71 -2.06
C ASN A 271 -28.12 -11.05 -0.76
N TYR A 272 -27.30 -10.20 -0.10
CA TYR A 272 -27.71 -9.42 1.08
C TYR A 272 -27.40 -7.94 0.92
#